data_c2980cd6cf23884e24875ca910863a9a
#
_entry.id   c2980cd6cf23884e24875ca910863a9a
#
_cell.length_a   1.000
_cell.length_b   1.000
_cell.length_c   1.000
_cell.angle_alpha   90.00
_cell.angle_beta   90.00
_cell.angle_gamma   90.00
#
_symmetry.space_group_name_H-M   'P 1'
#
loop_
_entity.id
_entity.type
_entity.pdbx_description
1 polymer ?
#
loop_
_entity_poly.entity_id
_entity_poly.type
_entity_poly.pdbx_seq_one_letter_code
_entity_poly.pdbx_strand_id
1 'polypeptide(L)'
;MTQNAPSVRAPWIGLVIVAALGYFVDIYDLILFNVIKNSSLGELGYAPGTAAFKAAEVVLFNWQMGGMLVGGLLWGILGDRKGRVSALFGSILLYSVANLANSFVHDLQWYQVFRFLAGVGLAGELGAGVTLVSESMPRKIRGWGTVVIVTFGTLGAVVAFVVGKELGWRNAFLAGGLLGLCLLAVRMKSFESGMFKKVAAIHAAGRGNFFRLFATPARALRYLSCIAIGLPIWFAVGVLVALCARFAEAGGHAKDIAVGQAVMWAYVGISFGDLVSGFLSQFLSSRRKVILVYMLFLTIVAGVYLGSHGLTAVQFYALTFLIGTGVGYWALFVTVASEQFGTDLRSTAANTVPNFVRGAVVPITLSFAALTPRWTAPGAAAWVGGVCMVLALAALAYLKESFGKDLDFLEE
;
A
#
# COMPACT_ATOMS: atom_id res chain seq x y z
N MET A 1 15.33 46.14 -23.23
CA MET A 1 16.10 45.04 -22.63
C MET A 1 15.17 44.28 -21.71
N THR A 2 14.47 43.27 -22.21
CA THR A 2 13.60 42.39 -21.47
C THR A 2 14.45 41.30 -20.80
N GLN A 3 14.66 41.40 -19.49
CA GLN A 3 15.32 40.39 -18.70
C GLN A 3 14.44 39.13 -18.74
N ASN A 4 14.92 38.08 -19.40
CA ASN A 4 14.41 36.72 -19.27
C ASN A 4 14.60 36.27 -17.82
N ALA A 5 13.53 36.33 -17.01
CA ALA A 5 13.50 35.69 -15.72
C ALA A 5 13.68 34.18 -15.94
N PRO A 6 14.62 33.53 -15.25
CA PRO A 6 14.77 32.07 -15.36
C PRO A 6 13.44 31.44 -14.94
N SER A 7 12.89 30.56 -15.77
CA SER A 7 11.70 29.78 -15.47
C SER A 7 11.97 28.94 -14.21
N VAL A 8 11.57 29.45 -13.06
CA VAL A 8 11.62 28.72 -11.79
C VAL A 8 10.65 27.55 -11.97
N ARG A 9 11.15 26.38 -12.38
CA ARG A 9 10.37 25.13 -12.35
C ARG A 9 9.73 25.03 -10.98
N ALA A 10 8.41 24.89 -10.95
CA ALA A 10 7.66 24.85 -9.70
C ALA A 10 8.30 23.84 -8.72
N PRO A 11 8.78 24.26 -7.55
CA PRO A 11 9.63 23.45 -6.67
C PRO A 11 8.97 22.14 -6.21
N TRP A 12 7.63 22.06 -6.29
CA TRP A 12 6.86 20.87 -5.95
C TRP A 12 6.98 19.72 -6.97
N ILE A 13 7.37 19.98 -8.23
CA ILE A 13 7.52 18.92 -9.26
C ILE A 13 8.62 17.94 -8.83
N GLY A 14 9.76 18.43 -8.39
CA GLY A 14 10.85 17.60 -7.88
C GLY A 14 10.44 16.76 -6.69
N LEU A 15 9.63 17.32 -5.78
CA LEU A 15 9.08 16.59 -4.62
C LEU A 15 8.15 15.47 -5.04
N VAL A 16 7.27 15.70 -6.01
CA VAL A 16 6.35 14.67 -6.56
C VAL A 16 7.16 13.53 -7.19
N ILE A 17 8.18 13.84 -7.99
CA ILE A 17 9.04 12.82 -8.63
C ILE A 17 9.75 11.97 -7.58
N VAL A 18 10.39 12.59 -6.59
CA VAL A 18 11.13 11.89 -5.54
C VAL A 18 10.18 11.05 -4.66
N ALA A 19 8.97 11.56 -4.37
CA ALA A 19 7.96 10.79 -3.63
C ALA A 19 7.41 9.63 -4.45
N ALA A 20 7.19 9.81 -5.75
CA ALA A 20 6.74 8.75 -6.65
C ALA A 20 7.78 7.63 -6.80
N LEU A 21 9.07 7.99 -6.94
CA LEU A 21 10.17 7.03 -6.95
C LEU A 21 10.27 6.27 -5.62
N GLY A 22 10.06 6.94 -4.49
CA GLY A 22 10.03 6.30 -3.19
C GLY A 22 8.94 5.26 -3.10
N TYR A 23 7.72 5.64 -3.42
CA TYR A 23 6.59 4.72 -3.39
C TYR A 23 6.73 3.58 -4.42
N PHE A 24 7.41 3.83 -5.54
CA PHE A 24 7.74 2.79 -6.53
C PHE A 24 8.66 1.70 -5.92
N VAL A 25 9.72 2.10 -5.21
CA VAL A 25 10.61 1.15 -4.54
C VAL A 25 9.89 0.42 -3.40
N ASP A 26 9.02 1.12 -2.66
CA ASP A 26 8.19 0.53 -1.63
C ASP A 26 7.31 -0.59 -2.16
N ILE A 27 6.59 -0.34 -3.26
CA ILE A 27 5.69 -1.34 -3.86
C ILE A 27 6.49 -2.49 -4.48
N TYR A 28 7.66 -2.20 -5.06
CA TYR A 28 8.57 -3.25 -5.50
C TYR A 28 8.87 -4.24 -4.36
N ASP A 29 9.35 -3.74 -3.23
CA ASP A 29 9.73 -4.57 -2.09
C ASP A 29 8.54 -5.24 -1.40
N LEU A 30 7.42 -4.53 -1.30
CA LEU A 30 6.19 -5.04 -0.70
C LEU A 30 5.67 -6.26 -1.45
N ILE A 31 5.74 -6.24 -2.78
CA ILE A 31 5.13 -7.25 -3.64
C ILE A 31 6.11 -8.34 -4.06
N LEU A 32 7.41 -8.05 -4.02
CA LEU A 32 8.44 -8.98 -4.45
C LEU A 32 8.26 -10.40 -3.90
N PHE A 33 7.97 -10.53 -2.60
CA PHE A 33 7.76 -11.84 -1.99
C PHE A 33 6.66 -12.66 -2.67
N ASN A 34 5.54 -12.04 -3.05
CA ASN A 34 4.44 -12.74 -3.72
C ASN A 34 4.85 -13.30 -5.10
N VAL A 35 5.83 -12.67 -5.75
CA VAL A 35 6.39 -13.11 -7.03
C VAL A 35 7.35 -14.29 -6.85
N ILE A 36 8.23 -14.20 -5.85
CA ILE A 36 9.36 -15.12 -5.69
C ILE A 36 9.14 -16.22 -4.63
N LYS A 37 8.00 -16.25 -3.94
CA LYS A 37 7.75 -17.17 -2.82
C LYS A 37 7.91 -18.65 -3.20
N ASN A 38 7.53 -19.04 -4.43
CA ASN A 38 7.67 -20.42 -4.88
C ASN A 38 9.13 -20.84 -4.99
N SER A 39 9.99 -20.00 -5.52
CA SER A 39 11.43 -20.25 -5.65
C SER A 39 12.15 -20.15 -4.31
N SER A 40 11.86 -19.09 -3.52
CA SER A 40 12.53 -18.88 -2.23
C SER A 40 12.17 -19.93 -1.19
N LEU A 41 10.88 -20.26 -1.03
CA LEU A 41 10.42 -21.30 -0.12
C LEU A 41 10.82 -22.68 -0.62
N GLY A 42 10.79 -22.93 -1.93
CA GLY A 42 11.23 -24.19 -2.52
C GLY A 42 12.71 -24.50 -2.21
N GLU A 43 13.59 -23.51 -2.32
CA GLU A 43 15.01 -23.63 -1.97
C GLU A 43 15.22 -23.89 -0.47
N LEU A 44 14.33 -23.36 0.39
CA LEU A 44 14.35 -23.61 1.84
C LEU A 44 13.69 -24.94 2.24
N GLY A 45 13.33 -25.82 1.28
CA GLY A 45 12.78 -27.14 1.52
C GLY A 45 11.25 -27.21 1.64
N TYR A 46 10.53 -26.13 1.38
CA TYR A 46 9.06 -26.08 1.38
C TYR A 46 8.53 -26.27 -0.04
N ALA A 47 8.16 -27.50 -0.39
CA ALA A 47 7.66 -27.82 -1.74
C ALA A 47 6.32 -27.10 -2.03
N PRO A 48 6.17 -26.40 -3.17
CA PRO A 48 4.93 -25.74 -3.55
C PRO A 48 3.71 -26.66 -3.49
N GLY A 49 2.57 -26.15 -3.02
CA GLY A 49 1.32 -26.91 -2.88
C GLY A 49 1.17 -27.71 -1.58
N THR A 50 2.24 -27.98 -0.84
CA THR A 50 2.17 -28.68 0.46
C THR A 50 1.55 -27.83 1.55
N ALA A 51 1.04 -28.49 2.62
CA ALA A 51 0.52 -27.77 3.79
C ALA A 51 1.59 -26.90 4.46
N ALA A 52 2.84 -27.41 4.53
CA ALA A 52 3.98 -26.66 5.09
C ALA A 52 4.29 -25.40 4.26
N PHE A 53 4.27 -25.48 2.92
CA PHE A 53 4.41 -24.32 2.05
C PHE A 53 3.29 -23.31 2.29
N LYS A 54 2.02 -23.77 2.29
CA LYS A 54 0.84 -22.90 2.50
C LYS A 54 0.87 -22.21 3.87
N ALA A 55 1.45 -22.82 4.89
CA ALA A 55 1.66 -22.20 6.20
C ALA A 55 2.81 -21.18 6.15
N ALA A 56 3.96 -21.53 5.59
CA ALA A 56 5.14 -20.68 5.51
C ALA A 56 4.88 -19.40 4.69
N GLU A 57 4.15 -19.48 3.55
CA GLU A 57 3.81 -18.30 2.74
C GLU A 57 2.95 -17.29 3.51
N VAL A 58 1.94 -17.77 4.27
CA VAL A 58 1.07 -16.90 5.06
C VAL A 58 1.85 -16.27 6.23
N VAL A 59 2.69 -17.05 6.88
CA VAL A 59 3.53 -16.57 7.99
C VAL A 59 4.47 -15.46 7.51
N LEU A 60 5.24 -15.68 6.45
CA LEU A 60 6.18 -14.68 5.92
C LEU A 60 5.47 -13.40 5.45
N PHE A 61 4.32 -13.55 4.81
CA PHE A 61 3.49 -12.41 4.39
C PHE A 61 2.98 -11.62 5.60
N ASN A 62 2.46 -12.32 6.61
CA ASN A 62 1.92 -11.70 7.82
C ASN A 62 3.02 -11.03 8.66
N TRP A 63 4.23 -11.59 8.72
CA TRP A 63 5.36 -10.94 9.41
C TRP A 63 5.71 -9.59 8.79
N GLN A 64 5.73 -9.50 7.46
CA GLN A 64 5.94 -8.21 6.79
C GLN A 64 4.81 -7.22 7.08
N MET A 65 3.55 -7.67 6.99
CA MET A 65 2.38 -6.81 7.25
C MET A 65 2.31 -6.37 8.71
N GLY A 66 2.64 -7.26 9.65
CA GLY A 66 2.81 -6.94 11.06
C GLY A 66 3.92 -5.92 11.31
N GLY A 67 5.04 -6.08 10.59
CA GLY A 67 6.12 -5.09 10.58
C GLY A 67 5.66 -3.71 10.12
N MET A 68 4.84 -3.65 9.06
CA MET A 68 4.28 -2.38 8.58
C MET A 68 3.34 -1.73 9.59
N LEU A 69 2.56 -2.51 10.34
CA LEU A 69 1.72 -1.99 11.42
C LEU A 69 2.57 -1.31 12.50
N VAL A 70 3.60 -2.01 12.99
CA VAL A 70 4.53 -1.50 14.01
C VAL A 70 5.32 -0.30 13.47
N GLY A 71 5.80 -0.39 12.24
CA GLY A 71 6.54 0.67 11.57
C GLY A 71 5.71 1.95 11.37
N GLY A 72 4.41 1.81 11.04
CA GLY A 72 3.50 2.95 10.93
C GLY A 72 3.40 3.78 12.21
N LEU A 73 3.35 3.09 13.36
CA LEU A 73 3.40 3.76 14.67
C LEU A 73 4.78 4.35 14.95
N LEU A 74 5.83 3.58 14.75
CA LEU A 74 7.22 4.00 15.01
C LEU A 74 7.58 5.26 14.22
N TRP A 75 7.42 5.21 12.90
CA TRP A 75 7.77 6.33 12.03
C TRP A 75 6.81 7.51 12.16
N GLY A 76 5.53 7.27 12.49
CA GLY A 76 4.60 8.33 12.85
C GLY A 76 5.10 9.13 14.05
N ILE A 77 5.43 8.46 15.16
CA ILE A 77 5.94 9.09 16.38
C ILE A 77 7.31 9.75 16.17
N LEU A 78 8.22 9.07 15.47
CA LEU A 78 9.56 9.61 15.17
C LEU A 78 9.50 10.81 14.23
N GLY A 79 8.63 10.76 13.21
CA GLY A 79 8.43 11.87 12.29
C GLY A 79 7.90 13.13 12.96
N ASP A 80 7.01 12.97 13.94
CA ASP A 80 6.49 14.08 14.71
C ASP A 80 7.51 14.65 15.72
N ARG A 81 8.40 13.79 16.29
CA ARG A 81 9.39 14.21 17.28
C ARG A 81 10.72 14.70 16.70
N LYS A 82 11.24 13.98 15.70
CA LYS A 82 12.57 14.23 15.10
C LYS A 82 12.50 14.84 13.70
N GLY A 83 11.28 15.08 13.21
CA GLY A 83 11.06 15.61 11.87
C GLY A 83 10.85 14.52 10.83
N ARG A 84 9.99 14.79 9.86
CA ARG A 84 9.55 13.86 8.80
C ARG A 84 10.71 13.33 7.94
N VAL A 85 11.71 14.17 7.71
CA VAL A 85 12.89 13.81 6.90
C VAL A 85 13.73 12.74 7.59
N SER A 86 13.93 12.86 8.92
CA SER A 86 14.65 11.85 9.68
C SER A 86 13.94 10.50 9.69
N ALA A 87 12.60 10.51 9.79
CA ALA A 87 11.79 9.30 9.68
C ALA A 87 11.91 8.65 8.29
N LEU A 88 11.84 9.45 7.21
CA LEU A 88 12.02 8.97 5.83
C LEU A 88 13.41 8.33 5.63
N PHE A 89 14.49 8.95 6.08
CA PHE A 89 15.83 8.40 5.91
C PHE A 89 16.03 7.12 6.72
N GLY A 90 15.55 7.09 7.96
CA GLY A 90 15.62 5.91 8.82
C GLY A 90 14.80 4.74 8.24
N SER A 91 13.62 5.00 7.71
CA SER A 91 12.76 3.99 7.12
C SER A 91 13.39 3.37 5.87
N ILE A 92 13.90 4.20 4.96
CA ILE A 92 14.59 3.73 3.74
C ILE A 92 15.81 2.90 4.09
N LEU A 93 16.65 3.37 5.01
CA LEU A 93 17.83 2.63 5.42
C LEU A 93 17.47 1.26 5.99
N LEU A 94 16.46 1.22 6.88
CA LEU A 94 16.05 -0.02 7.53
C LEU A 94 15.54 -1.05 6.52
N TYR A 95 14.62 -0.70 5.61
CA TYR A 95 14.12 -1.68 4.66
C TYR A 95 15.18 -2.09 3.63
N SER A 96 16.05 -1.17 3.23
CA SER A 96 17.14 -1.49 2.29
C SER A 96 18.10 -2.51 2.89
N VAL A 97 18.54 -2.31 4.13
CA VAL A 97 19.41 -3.26 4.84
C VAL A 97 18.70 -4.60 5.06
N ALA A 98 17.41 -4.58 5.45
CA ALA A 98 16.63 -5.79 5.64
C ALA A 98 16.46 -6.60 4.35
N ASN A 99 16.26 -5.93 3.19
CA ASN A 99 16.19 -6.61 1.90
C ASN A 99 17.55 -7.18 1.45
N LEU A 100 18.63 -6.44 1.66
CA LEU A 100 19.96 -6.99 1.44
C LEU A 100 20.19 -8.25 2.31
N ALA A 101 19.80 -8.22 3.58
CA ALA A 101 19.90 -9.38 4.46
C ALA A 101 19.00 -10.55 4.00
N ASN A 102 17.81 -10.27 3.47
CA ASN A 102 16.92 -11.29 2.89
C ASN A 102 17.57 -12.09 1.75
N SER A 103 18.50 -11.49 0.99
CA SER A 103 19.19 -12.19 -0.11
C SER A 103 20.15 -13.30 0.40
N PHE A 104 20.51 -13.29 1.67
CA PHE A 104 21.45 -14.23 2.29
C PHE A 104 20.79 -15.23 3.26
N VAL A 105 19.46 -15.26 3.36
CA VAL A 105 18.78 -16.19 4.28
C VAL A 105 18.88 -17.65 3.81
N HIS A 106 19.02 -18.55 4.80
CA HIS A 106 19.08 -20.00 4.58
C HIS A 106 18.04 -20.76 5.41
N ASP A 107 17.28 -20.09 6.25
CA ASP A 107 16.22 -20.68 7.08
C ASP A 107 14.99 -19.75 7.18
N LEU A 108 13.87 -20.32 7.58
CA LEU A 108 12.59 -19.64 7.67
C LEU A 108 12.56 -18.59 8.78
N GLN A 109 13.30 -18.82 9.89
CA GLN A 109 13.24 -17.91 11.05
C GLN A 109 13.89 -16.57 10.75
N TRP A 110 15.10 -16.57 10.17
CA TRP A 110 15.76 -15.33 9.73
C TRP A 110 14.99 -14.66 8.60
N TYR A 111 14.40 -15.45 7.70
CA TYR A 111 13.54 -14.88 6.66
C TYR A 111 12.36 -14.10 7.27
N GLN A 112 11.68 -14.65 8.28
CA GLN A 112 10.61 -13.98 9.03
C GLN A 112 11.10 -12.66 9.66
N VAL A 113 12.24 -12.71 10.36
CA VAL A 113 12.82 -11.52 11.04
C VAL A 113 13.11 -10.42 10.04
N PHE A 114 13.79 -10.72 8.94
CA PHE A 114 14.14 -9.70 7.95
C PHE A 114 12.90 -9.21 7.16
N ARG A 115 11.91 -10.07 6.92
CA ARG A 115 10.61 -9.64 6.37
C ARG A 115 9.88 -8.67 7.31
N PHE A 116 9.90 -8.93 8.61
CA PHE A 116 9.33 -8.02 9.59
C PHE A 116 10.06 -6.67 9.60
N LEU A 117 11.40 -6.68 9.65
CA LEU A 117 12.21 -5.46 9.62
C LEU A 117 12.02 -4.67 8.33
N ALA A 118 11.96 -5.35 7.18
CA ALA A 118 11.60 -4.72 5.91
C ALA A 118 10.23 -4.05 5.98
N GLY A 119 9.23 -4.74 6.55
CA GLY A 119 7.90 -4.18 6.80
C GLY A 119 7.93 -2.94 7.68
N VAL A 120 8.67 -2.99 8.80
CA VAL A 120 8.85 -1.81 9.67
C VAL A 120 9.44 -0.65 8.86
N GLY A 121 10.45 -0.89 8.03
CA GLY A 121 11.04 0.14 7.18
C GLY A 121 10.05 0.71 6.18
N LEU A 122 9.39 -0.11 5.37
CA LEU A 122 8.44 0.31 4.32
C LEU A 122 7.31 1.21 4.83
N ALA A 123 6.92 1.08 6.09
CA ALA A 123 5.79 1.83 6.66
C ALA A 123 6.00 3.35 6.74
N GLY A 124 7.25 3.83 6.70
CA GLY A 124 7.54 5.26 6.84
C GLY A 124 7.41 6.07 5.55
N GLU A 125 7.29 5.43 4.41
CA GLU A 125 7.47 6.07 3.10
C GLU A 125 6.21 6.77 2.59
N LEU A 126 5.10 6.03 2.42
CA LEU A 126 3.89 6.53 1.75
C LEU A 126 3.31 7.76 2.43
N GLY A 127 3.07 7.67 3.74
CA GLY A 127 2.39 8.74 4.47
C GLY A 127 3.20 10.04 4.50
N ALA A 128 4.51 9.94 4.71
CA ALA A 128 5.39 11.11 4.71
C ALA A 128 5.51 11.73 3.31
N GLY A 129 5.61 10.91 2.25
CA GLY A 129 5.67 11.37 0.86
C GLY A 129 4.39 12.09 0.44
N VAL A 130 3.23 11.49 0.67
CA VAL A 130 1.92 12.08 0.35
C VAL A 130 1.68 13.37 1.13
N THR A 131 1.99 13.39 2.43
CA THR A 131 1.83 14.59 3.24
C THR A 131 2.71 15.73 2.73
N LEU A 132 3.99 15.46 2.48
CA LEU A 132 4.96 16.43 1.98
C LEU A 132 4.50 17.07 0.66
N VAL A 133 4.01 16.24 -0.27
CA VAL A 133 3.53 16.70 -1.58
C VAL A 133 2.22 17.47 -1.44
N SER A 134 1.26 16.99 -0.65
CA SER A 134 -0.02 17.67 -0.46
C SER A 134 0.10 19.05 0.18
N GLU A 135 1.09 19.24 1.05
CA GLU A 135 1.39 20.51 1.70
C GLU A 135 2.18 21.48 0.80
N SER A 136 2.93 20.95 -0.16
CA SER A 136 3.77 21.76 -1.07
C SER A 136 3.04 22.17 -2.35
N MET A 137 1.92 21.54 -2.68
CA MET A 137 1.18 21.78 -3.92
C MET A 137 0.03 22.79 -3.72
N PRO A 138 -0.30 23.58 -4.77
CA PRO A 138 -1.47 24.46 -4.76
C PRO A 138 -2.77 23.67 -4.49
N ARG A 139 -3.70 24.24 -3.69
CA ARG A 139 -4.98 23.59 -3.28
C ARG A 139 -5.76 22.95 -4.44
N LYS A 140 -5.80 23.60 -5.61
CA LYS A 140 -6.55 23.14 -6.79
C LYS A 140 -6.02 21.85 -7.42
N ILE A 141 -4.71 21.57 -7.28
CA ILE A 141 -4.05 20.46 -7.99
C ILE A 141 -3.42 19.42 -7.05
N ARG A 142 -3.48 19.61 -5.73
CA ARG A 142 -2.81 18.72 -4.75
C ARG A 142 -3.31 17.26 -4.82
N GLY A 143 -4.59 17.03 -5.14
CA GLY A 143 -5.13 15.68 -5.32
C GLY A 143 -4.45 14.92 -6.46
N TRP A 144 -4.06 15.62 -7.52
CA TRP A 144 -3.28 15.04 -8.62
C TRP A 144 -1.89 14.59 -8.17
N GLY A 145 -1.25 15.30 -7.23
CA GLY A 145 0.04 14.88 -6.68
C GLY A 145 -0.04 13.49 -6.06
N THR A 146 -1.05 13.22 -5.23
CA THR A 146 -1.26 11.88 -4.64
C THR A 146 -1.56 10.83 -5.71
N VAL A 147 -2.41 11.14 -6.69
CA VAL A 147 -2.73 10.22 -7.80
C VAL A 147 -1.46 9.86 -8.58
N VAL A 148 -0.62 10.83 -8.92
CA VAL A 148 0.64 10.57 -9.65
C VAL A 148 1.59 9.71 -8.82
N ILE A 149 1.78 10.00 -7.53
CA ILE A 149 2.65 9.23 -6.65
C ILE A 149 2.18 7.78 -6.59
N VAL A 150 0.88 7.57 -6.34
CA VAL A 150 0.34 6.22 -6.15
C VAL A 150 0.33 5.43 -7.45
N THR A 151 -0.14 6.03 -8.55
CA THR A 151 -0.19 5.37 -9.86
C THR A 151 1.20 4.97 -10.35
N PHE A 152 2.17 5.90 -10.29
CA PHE A 152 3.54 5.59 -10.69
C PHE A 152 4.17 4.57 -9.73
N GLY A 153 3.93 4.73 -8.43
CA GLY A 153 4.47 3.83 -7.41
C GLY A 153 4.00 2.39 -7.57
N THR A 154 2.71 2.17 -7.87
CA THR A 154 2.16 0.81 -8.04
C THR A 154 2.78 0.05 -9.22
N LEU A 155 3.38 0.72 -10.22
CA LEU A 155 4.17 0.09 -11.28
C LEU A 155 5.44 -0.61 -10.74
N GLY A 156 5.88 -0.31 -9.53
CA GLY A 156 6.95 -1.06 -8.85
C GLY A 156 6.70 -2.57 -8.79
N ALA A 157 5.42 -2.99 -8.69
CA ALA A 157 5.05 -4.40 -8.73
C ALA A 157 5.32 -5.07 -10.09
N VAL A 158 5.20 -4.33 -11.19
CA VAL A 158 5.54 -4.83 -12.54
C VAL A 158 7.04 -5.09 -12.63
N VAL A 159 7.85 -4.17 -12.11
CA VAL A 159 9.31 -4.33 -12.08
C VAL A 159 9.71 -5.46 -11.13
N ALA A 160 9.04 -5.61 -9.97
CA ALA A 160 9.25 -6.74 -9.07
C ALA A 160 8.99 -8.09 -9.76
N PHE A 161 7.95 -8.17 -10.59
CA PHE A 161 7.66 -9.37 -11.37
C PHE A 161 8.78 -9.68 -12.38
N VAL A 162 9.20 -8.70 -13.17
CA VAL A 162 10.26 -8.88 -14.20
C VAL A 162 11.57 -9.28 -13.52
N VAL A 163 11.99 -8.52 -12.51
CA VAL A 163 13.26 -8.76 -11.81
C VAL A 163 13.24 -10.10 -11.07
N GLY A 164 12.13 -10.42 -10.39
CA GLY A 164 11.98 -11.69 -9.67
C GLY A 164 12.00 -12.91 -10.58
N LYS A 165 11.45 -12.78 -11.80
CA LYS A 165 11.44 -13.84 -12.82
C LYS A 165 12.82 -14.04 -13.46
N GLU A 166 13.49 -12.95 -13.84
CA GLU A 166 14.72 -13.00 -14.65
C GLU A 166 15.99 -13.18 -13.80
N LEU A 167 16.07 -12.56 -12.62
CA LEU A 167 17.29 -12.58 -11.79
C LEU A 167 17.28 -13.64 -10.68
N GLY A 168 16.12 -14.27 -10.44
CA GLY A 168 15.94 -15.15 -9.29
C GLY A 168 15.76 -14.40 -7.96
N TRP A 169 15.29 -15.11 -6.93
CA TRP A 169 14.78 -14.49 -5.71
C TRP A 169 15.84 -13.78 -4.86
N ARG A 170 17.06 -14.32 -4.76
CA ARG A 170 18.17 -13.70 -3.99
C ARG A 170 18.60 -12.39 -4.62
N ASN A 171 18.83 -12.39 -5.94
CA ASN A 171 19.22 -11.19 -6.67
C ASN A 171 18.09 -10.16 -6.73
N ALA A 172 16.83 -10.60 -6.72
CA ALA A 172 15.69 -9.69 -6.67
C ALA A 172 15.62 -8.93 -5.33
N PHE A 173 15.90 -9.58 -4.19
CA PHE A 173 16.05 -8.89 -2.91
C PHE A 173 17.28 -7.97 -2.88
N LEU A 174 18.39 -8.42 -3.44
CA LEU A 174 19.59 -7.58 -3.58
C LEU A 174 19.30 -6.32 -4.38
N ALA A 175 18.61 -6.45 -5.53
CA ALA A 175 18.20 -5.33 -6.36
C ALA A 175 17.29 -4.36 -5.60
N GLY A 176 16.29 -4.84 -4.85
CA GLY A 176 15.41 -4.01 -4.00
C GLY A 176 16.18 -3.21 -2.96
N GLY A 177 17.08 -3.88 -2.23
CA GLY A 177 17.93 -3.22 -1.25
C GLY A 177 18.85 -2.14 -1.87
N LEU A 178 19.46 -2.41 -3.02
CA LEU A 178 20.28 -1.45 -3.74
C LEU A 178 19.46 -0.27 -4.29
N LEU A 179 18.28 -0.52 -4.84
CA LEU A 179 17.36 0.54 -5.30
C LEU A 179 16.99 1.46 -4.13
N GLY A 180 16.71 0.91 -2.94
CA GLY A 180 16.44 1.70 -1.74
C GLY A 180 17.64 2.56 -1.32
N LEU A 181 18.87 2.02 -1.32
CA LEU A 181 20.06 2.80 -1.02
C LEU A 181 20.34 3.89 -2.06
N CYS A 182 20.11 3.61 -3.34
CA CYS A 182 20.19 4.63 -4.41
C CYS A 182 19.16 5.75 -4.18
N LEU A 183 17.92 5.39 -3.82
CA LEU A 183 16.89 6.36 -3.48
C LEU A 183 17.30 7.23 -2.28
N LEU A 184 17.88 6.61 -1.23
CA LEU A 184 18.40 7.32 -0.07
C LEU A 184 19.45 8.35 -0.48
N ALA A 185 20.41 7.98 -1.34
CA ALA A 185 21.43 8.89 -1.84
C ALA A 185 20.85 10.06 -2.66
N VAL A 186 19.85 9.78 -3.53
CA VAL A 186 19.14 10.82 -4.31
C VAL A 186 18.43 11.80 -3.37
N ARG A 187 17.79 11.31 -2.31
CA ARG A 187 17.09 12.13 -1.32
C ARG A 187 18.04 12.98 -0.49
N MET A 188 19.18 12.44 -0.07
CA MET A 188 20.20 13.21 0.65
C MET A 188 20.65 14.42 -0.16
N LYS A 189 20.99 14.23 -1.45
CA LYS A 189 21.34 15.33 -2.37
C LYS A 189 20.21 16.34 -2.54
N SER A 190 18.96 15.87 -2.69
CA SER A 190 17.79 16.74 -2.83
C SER A 190 17.54 17.56 -1.55
N PHE A 191 17.83 16.99 -0.37
CA PHE A 191 17.74 17.68 0.92
C PHE A 191 18.78 18.79 1.06
N GLU A 192 20.02 18.55 0.66
CA GLU A 192 21.09 19.55 0.69
C GLU A 192 20.81 20.74 -0.24
N SER A 193 20.08 20.54 -1.36
CA SER A 193 19.69 21.60 -2.28
C SER A 193 18.69 22.63 -1.72
N GLY A 194 18.29 22.53 -0.46
CA GLY A 194 17.42 23.50 0.23
C GLY A 194 15.94 23.35 -0.07
N MET A 195 15.55 22.45 -0.97
CA MET A 195 14.15 22.22 -1.35
C MET A 195 13.32 21.69 -0.17
N PHE A 196 13.91 20.80 0.63
CA PHE A 196 13.30 20.27 1.85
C PHE A 196 13.43 21.20 3.08
N LYS A 197 14.47 22.04 3.15
CA LYS A 197 14.68 22.95 4.28
C LYS A 197 13.54 23.96 4.45
N LYS A 198 13.00 24.48 3.33
CA LYS A 198 11.86 25.40 3.35
C LYS A 198 10.58 24.73 3.89
N VAL A 199 10.35 23.47 3.54
CA VAL A 199 9.18 22.71 3.99
C VAL A 199 9.32 22.29 5.46
N ALA A 200 10.51 21.87 5.88
CA ALA A 200 10.80 21.52 7.28
C ALA A 200 10.61 22.71 8.24
N ALA A 201 10.96 23.94 7.81
CA ALA A 201 10.81 25.13 8.63
C ALA A 201 9.35 25.55 8.88
N ILE A 202 8.44 25.24 7.96
CA ILE A 202 7.01 25.56 8.07
C ILE A 202 6.31 24.66 9.11
N HIS A 203 6.85 23.48 9.43
CA HIS A 203 6.18 22.40 10.17
C HIS A 203 6.74 22.11 11.57
N ALA A 204 7.55 23.00 12.13
CA ALA A 204 8.09 22.83 13.49
C ALA A 204 7.04 22.83 14.63
N ALA A 205 5.78 23.18 14.33
CA ALA A 205 4.73 23.40 15.34
C ALA A 205 3.71 22.25 15.48
N GLY A 206 3.70 21.23 14.61
CA GLY A 206 2.70 20.17 14.63
C GLY A 206 3.16 18.95 15.41
N ARG A 207 2.93 18.91 16.71
CA ARG A 207 3.23 17.75 17.56
C ARG A 207 2.09 16.73 17.49
N GLY A 208 2.03 15.90 16.44
CA GLY A 208 1.10 14.80 16.33
C GLY A 208 1.28 13.80 17.49
N ASN A 209 0.29 13.71 18.33
CA ASN A 209 0.20 12.68 19.34
C ASN A 209 -0.81 11.64 18.85
N PHE A 210 -0.35 10.44 18.50
CA PHE A 210 -1.20 9.35 18.02
C PHE A 210 -2.39 9.09 18.95
N PHE A 211 -2.19 9.15 20.26
CA PHE A 211 -3.26 8.91 21.26
C PHE A 211 -4.35 9.99 21.20
N ARG A 212 -4.10 11.18 20.68
CA ARG A 212 -5.12 12.21 20.48
C ARG A 212 -6.18 11.81 19.44
N LEU A 213 -5.88 10.86 18.54
CA LEU A 213 -6.88 10.27 17.64
C LEU A 213 -7.99 9.53 18.39
N PHE A 214 -7.72 9.10 19.61
CA PHE A 214 -8.65 8.38 20.49
C PHE A 214 -9.16 9.22 21.66
N ALA A 215 -8.84 10.52 21.72
CA ALA A 215 -9.21 11.38 22.85
C ALA A 215 -10.72 11.61 22.98
N THR A 216 -11.48 11.50 21.90
CA THR A 216 -12.95 11.54 21.93
C THR A 216 -13.53 10.36 21.16
N PRO A 217 -14.71 9.82 21.57
CA PRO A 217 -15.36 8.71 20.86
C PRO A 217 -15.65 9.03 19.39
N ALA A 218 -16.06 10.26 19.07
CA ALA A 218 -16.35 10.69 17.70
C ALA A 218 -15.08 10.70 16.83
N ARG A 219 -13.94 11.14 17.37
CA ARG A 219 -12.66 11.14 16.68
C ARG A 219 -12.12 9.73 16.49
N ALA A 220 -12.22 8.89 17.53
CA ALA A 220 -11.86 7.47 17.44
C ALA A 220 -12.69 6.73 16.38
N LEU A 221 -14.02 6.94 16.37
CA LEU A 221 -14.90 6.33 15.37
C LEU A 221 -14.58 6.81 13.96
N ARG A 222 -14.28 8.10 13.77
CA ARG A 222 -13.85 8.66 12.49
C ARG A 222 -12.53 8.04 12.02
N TYR A 223 -11.55 7.86 12.92
CA TYR A 223 -10.28 7.22 12.62
C TYR A 223 -10.46 5.74 12.24
N LEU A 224 -11.22 4.99 13.02
CA LEU A 224 -11.54 3.59 12.71
C LEU A 224 -12.33 3.45 11.41
N SER A 225 -13.22 4.39 11.11
CA SER A 225 -13.95 4.43 9.83
C SER A 225 -13.01 4.68 8.65
N CYS A 226 -11.99 5.54 8.81
CA CYS A 226 -10.96 5.68 7.78
C CYS A 226 -10.18 4.38 7.54
N ILE A 227 -9.92 3.58 8.57
CA ILE A 227 -9.30 2.26 8.42
C ILE A 227 -10.27 1.30 7.72
N ALA A 228 -11.54 1.25 8.17
CA ALA A 228 -12.51 0.30 7.68
C ALA A 228 -12.80 0.42 6.18
N ILE A 229 -12.83 1.63 5.60
CA ILE A 229 -13.01 1.82 4.14
C ILE A 229 -11.84 1.26 3.32
N GLY A 230 -10.69 1.00 3.92
CA GLY A 230 -9.53 0.38 3.27
C GLY A 230 -9.51 -1.16 3.36
N LEU A 231 -10.32 -1.78 4.24
CA LEU A 231 -10.29 -3.24 4.44
C LEU A 231 -10.54 -4.06 3.16
N PRO A 232 -11.52 -3.69 2.28
CA PRO A 232 -11.75 -4.43 1.04
C PRO A 232 -10.54 -4.42 0.10
N ILE A 233 -9.75 -3.34 0.08
CA ILE A 233 -8.53 -3.24 -0.72
C ILE A 233 -7.56 -4.34 -0.32
N TRP A 234 -7.24 -4.42 0.97
CA TRP A 234 -6.24 -5.38 1.45
C TRP A 234 -6.78 -6.78 1.64
N PHE A 235 -8.10 -6.98 1.76
CA PHE A 235 -8.71 -8.29 1.54
C PHE A 235 -8.46 -8.77 0.09
N ALA A 236 -8.74 -7.94 -0.91
CA ALA A 236 -8.55 -8.32 -2.30
C ALA A 236 -7.06 -8.59 -2.63
N VAL A 237 -6.15 -7.68 -2.24
CA VAL A 237 -4.70 -7.85 -2.48
C VAL A 237 -4.14 -9.02 -1.68
N GLY A 238 -4.46 -9.12 -0.39
CA GLY A 238 -3.85 -10.10 0.53
C GLY A 238 -4.45 -11.51 0.44
N VAL A 239 -5.72 -11.63 0.05
CA VAL A 239 -6.39 -12.94 -0.07
C VAL A 239 -6.60 -13.29 -1.55
N LEU A 240 -7.40 -12.51 -2.30
CA LEU A 240 -7.78 -12.90 -3.66
C LEU A 240 -6.58 -12.95 -4.63
N VAL A 241 -5.65 -12.00 -4.50
CA VAL A 241 -4.50 -11.88 -5.42
C VAL A 241 -3.28 -12.62 -4.88
N ALA A 242 -2.86 -12.36 -3.63
CA ALA A 242 -1.65 -12.99 -3.08
C ALA A 242 -1.77 -14.52 -2.89
N LEU A 243 -2.98 -15.02 -2.63
CA LEU A 243 -3.27 -16.44 -2.48
C LEU A 243 -4.03 -17.02 -3.69
N CYS A 244 -3.93 -16.41 -4.86
CA CYS A 244 -4.70 -16.75 -6.06
C CYS A 244 -4.52 -18.22 -6.52
N ALA A 245 -3.39 -18.86 -6.23
CA ALA A 245 -3.18 -20.28 -6.52
C ALA A 245 -4.24 -21.18 -5.86
N ARG A 246 -4.73 -20.82 -4.65
CA ARG A 246 -5.78 -21.59 -3.95
C ARG A 246 -7.13 -21.50 -4.66
N PHE A 247 -7.42 -20.37 -5.28
CA PHE A 247 -8.64 -20.18 -6.07
C PHE A 247 -8.52 -20.81 -7.44
N ALA A 248 -7.33 -20.76 -8.05
CA ALA A 248 -7.05 -21.47 -9.30
C ALA A 248 -7.21 -22.99 -9.13
N GLU A 249 -6.69 -23.56 -8.04
CA GLU A 249 -6.87 -24.98 -7.69
C GLU A 249 -8.34 -25.31 -7.43
N ALA A 250 -9.05 -24.52 -6.60
CA ALA A 250 -10.44 -24.76 -6.23
C ALA A 250 -11.42 -24.63 -7.40
N GLY A 251 -11.16 -23.71 -8.35
CA GLY A 251 -11.97 -23.50 -9.55
C GLY A 251 -11.62 -24.43 -10.71
N GLY A 252 -10.61 -25.30 -10.55
CA GLY A 252 -10.16 -26.17 -11.66
C GLY A 252 -9.66 -25.36 -12.87
N HIS A 253 -9.02 -24.22 -12.63
CA HIS A 253 -8.49 -23.35 -13.68
C HIS A 253 -7.22 -23.93 -14.32
N ALA A 254 -6.75 -23.26 -15.37
CA ALA A 254 -5.56 -23.70 -16.09
C ALA A 254 -4.34 -23.86 -15.16
N LYS A 255 -3.57 -24.95 -15.37
CA LYS A 255 -2.42 -25.30 -14.50
C LYS A 255 -1.20 -24.38 -14.68
N ASP A 256 -1.16 -23.60 -15.74
CA ASP A 256 -0.09 -22.66 -16.10
C ASP A 256 -0.27 -21.27 -15.46
N ILE A 257 -1.25 -21.10 -14.56
CA ILE A 257 -1.44 -19.84 -13.83
C ILE A 257 -0.28 -19.60 -12.86
N ALA A 258 0.51 -18.56 -13.17
CA ALA A 258 1.61 -18.11 -12.33
C ALA A 258 1.15 -17.00 -11.36
N VAL A 259 1.34 -17.20 -10.05
CA VAL A 259 0.96 -16.22 -9.01
C VAL A 259 1.59 -14.85 -9.25
N GLY A 260 2.89 -14.81 -9.58
CA GLY A 260 3.59 -13.54 -9.85
C GLY A 260 2.97 -12.77 -11.01
N GLN A 261 2.50 -13.46 -12.04
CA GLN A 261 1.83 -12.83 -13.19
C GLN A 261 0.43 -12.33 -12.82
N ALA A 262 -0.33 -13.08 -12.01
CA ALA A 262 -1.61 -12.63 -11.48
C ALA A 262 -1.45 -11.37 -10.62
N VAL A 263 -0.44 -11.33 -9.75
CA VAL A 263 -0.09 -10.16 -8.93
C VAL A 263 0.29 -8.98 -9.82
N MET A 264 1.14 -9.18 -10.82
CA MET A 264 1.52 -8.12 -11.77
C MET A 264 0.28 -7.50 -12.44
N TRP A 265 -0.62 -8.33 -13.00
CA TRP A 265 -1.83 -7.82 -13.66
C TRP A 265 -2.77 -7.12 -12.68
N ALA A 266 -2.89 -7.60 -11.45
CA ALA A 266 -3.66 -6.90 -10.42
C ALA A 266 -3.08 -5.50 -10.15
N TYR A 267 -1.75 -5.34 -10.06
CA TYR A 267 -1.13 -4.03 -9.83
C TYR A 267 -1.20 -3.10 -11.05
N VAL A 268 -1.15 -3.63 -12.26
CA VAL A 268 -1.48 -2.85 -13.48
C VAL A 268 -2.94 -2.34 -13.38
N GLY A 269 -3.86 -3.20 -12.95
CA GLY A 269 -5.24 -2.84 -12.68
C GLY A 269 -5.39 -1.76 -11.59
N ILE A 270 -4.64 -1.86 -10.49
CA ILE A 270 -4.61 -0.84 -9.43
C ILE A 270 -4.16 0.51 -9.99
N SER A 271 -3.06 0.53 -10.75
CA SER A 271 -2.54 1.76 -11.37
C SER A 271 -3.59 2.41 -12.28
N PHE A 272 -4.26 1.61 -13.12
CA PHE A 272 -5.36 2.07 -13.98
C PHE A 272 -6.54 2.59 -13.16
N GLY A 273 -6.96 1.81 -12.16
CA GLY A 273 -8.07 2.17 -11.28
C GLY A 273 -7.80 3.46 -10.48
N ASP A 274 -6.59 3.65 -9.96
CA ASP A 274 -6.21 4.88 -9.24
C ASP A 274 -6.28 6.11 -10.13
N LEU A 275 -5.84 6.02 -11.39
CA LEU A 275 -6.01 7.10 -12.36
C LEU A 275 -7.49 7.41 -12.60
N VAL A 276 -8.29 6.40 -12.90
CA VAL A 276 -9.71 6.56 -13.20
C VAL A 276 -10.46 7.09 -11.97
N SER A 277 -10.18 6.58 -10.77
CA SER A 277 -10.80 7.06 -9.52
C SER A 277 -10.48 8.53 -9.26
N GLY A 278 -9.22 8.93 -9.50
CA GLY A 278 -8.78 10.31 -9.41
C GLY A 278 -9.57 11.25 -10.33
N PHE A 279 -9.71 10.89 -11.62
CA PHE A 279 -10.53 11.64 -12.59
C PHE A 279 -12.00 11.70 -12.18
N LEU A 280 -12.59 10.54 -11.86
CA LEU A 280 -13.99 10.45 -11.43
C LEU A 280 -14.26 11.32 -10.20
N SER A 281 -13.34 11.35 -9.26
CA SER A 281 -13.49 12.16 -8.06
C SER A 281 -13.50 13.67 -8.34
N GLN A 282 -12.74 14.13 -9.31
CA GLN A 282 -12.79 15.52 -9.76
C GLN A 282 -14.08 15.81 -10.53
N PHE A 283 -14.47 14.91 -11.43
CA PHE A 283 -15.67 15.06 -12.25
C PHE A 283 -16.94 15.06 -11.40
N LEU A 284 -17.09 14.11 -10.48
CA LEU A 284 -18.25 14.00 -9.58
C LEU A 284 -18.19 14.95 -8.38
N SER A 285 -17.07 15.68 -8.19
CA SER A 285 -16.82 16.54 -7.04
C SER A 285 -17.12 15.83 -5.70
N SER A 286 -16.81 14.53 -5.61
CA SER A 286 -17.10 13.70 -4.43
C SER A 286 -16.11 12.55 -4.30
N ARG A 287 -15.48 12.43 -3.14
CA ARG A 287 -14.65 11.28 -2.77
C ARG A 287 -15.52 10.06 -2.44
N ARG A 288 -16.57 10.29 -1.64
CA ARG A 288 -17.45 9.21 -1.13
C ARG A 288 -18.16 8.46 -2.24
N LYS A 289 -18.72 9.17 -3.24
CA LYS A 289 -19.44 8.52 -4.36
C LYS A 289 -18.52 7.63 -5.17
N VAL A 290 -17.29 8.08 -5.43
CA VAL A 290 -16.32 7.29 -6.19
C VAL A 290 -15.90 6.04 -5.41
N ILE A 291 -15.58 6.17 -4.12
CA ILE A 291 -15.25 5.02 -3.27
C ILE A 291 -16.41 4.00 -3.25
N LEU A 292 -17.66 4.47 -3.14
CA LEU A 292 -18.84 3.59 -3.20
C LEU A 292 -18.92 2.83 -4.52
N VAL A 293 -18.76 3.51 -5.65
CA VAL A 293 -18.78 2.88 -6.99
C VAL A 293 -17.69 1.81 -7.09
N TYR A 294 -16.49 2.08 -6.60
CA TYR A 294 -15.39 1.13 -6.61
C TYR A 294 -15.62 -0.07 -5.68
N MET A 295 -16.20 0.14 -4.50
CA MET A 295 -16.59 -0.95 -3.59
C MET A 295 -17.64 -1.87 -4.22
N LEU A 296 -18.66 -1.30 -4.88
CA LEU A 296 -19.68 -2.07 -5.58
C LEU A 296 -19.08 -2.83 -6.78
N PHE A 297 -18.23 -2.17 -7.57
CA PHE A 297 -17.52 -2.81 -8.67
C PHE A 297 -16.64 -3.97 -8.19
N LEU A 298 -15.85 -3.75 -7.13
CA LEU A 298 -15.02 -4.79 -6.52
C LEU A 298 -15.86 -5.97 -6.04
N THR A 299 -17.03 -5.71 -5.42
CA THR A 299 -17.93 -6.77 -4.96
C THR A 299 -18.41 -7.65 -6.11
N ILE A 300 -18.83 -7.03 -7.23
CA ILE A 300 -19.28 -7.76 -8.42
C ILE A 300 -18.13 -8.60 -9.00
N VAL A 301 -16.97 -8.00 -9.21
CA VAL A 301 -15.81 -8.69 -9.79
C VAL A 301 -15.31 -9.82 -8.88
N ALA A 302 -15.27 -9.60 -7.56
CA ALA A 302 -14.91 -10.63 -6.60
C ALA A 302 -15.90 -11.78 -6.61
N GLY A 303 -17.20 -11.50 -6.72
CA GLY A 303 -18.25 -12.52 -6.88
C GLY A 303 -18.04 -13.37 -8.14
N VAL A 304 -17.77 -12.74 -9.28
CA VAL A 304 -17.43 -13.44 -10.54
C VAL A 304 -16.15 -14.28 -10.38
N TYR A 305 -15.11 -13.73 -9.77
CA TYR A 305 -13.84 -14.43 -9.54
C TYR A 305 -14.01 -15.67 -8.67
N LEU A 306 -14.73 -15.56 -7.56
CA LEU A 306 -14.96 -16.68 -6.62
C LEU A 306 -15.92 -17.74 -7.16
N GLY A 307 -16.84 -17.35 -8.04
CA GLY A 307 -17.79 -18.27 -8.68
C GLY A 307 -17.32 -18.85 -10.02
N SER A 308 -16.14 -18.44 -10.52
CA SER A 308 -15.65 -18.90 -11.82
C SER A 308 -15.03 -20.29 -11.74
N HIS A 309 -15.15 -21.06 -12.84
CA HIS A 309 -14.59 -22.40 -13.00
C HIS A 309 -13.98 -22.56 -14.40
N GLY A 310 -12.95 -23.39 -14.52
CA GLY A 310 -12.36 -23.80 -15.80
C GLY A 310 -11.77 -22.67 -16.65
N LEU A 311 -11.36 -21.56 -16.04
CA LEU A 311 -10.81 -20.42 -16.77
C LEU A 311 -9.44 -20.74 -17.36
N THR A 312 -9.18 -20.19 -18.55
CA THR A 312 -7.82 -20.11 -19.11
C THR A 312 -6.96 -19.13 -18.31
N ALA A 313 -5.63 -19.20 -18.43
CA ALA A 313 -4.72 -18.27 -17.77
C ALA A 313 -5.02 -16.81 -18.14
N VAL A 314 -5.33 -16.53 -19.41
CA VAL A 314 -5.66 -15.18 -19.89
C VAL A 314 -6.92 -14.63 -19.21
N GLN A 315 -7.98 -15.44 -19.10
CA GLN A 315 -9.23 -15.04 -18.43
C GLN A 315 -9.00 -14.80 -16.94
N PHE A 316 -8.20 -15.66 -16.31
CA PHE A 316 -7.85 -15.50 -14.90
C PHE A 316 -7.07 -14.22 -14.65
N TYR A 317 -6.07 -13.90 -15.48
CA TYR A 317 -5.32 -12.64 -15.38
C TYR A 317 -6.18 -11.41 -15.68
N ALA A 318 -7.15 -11.51 -16.62
CA ALA A 318 -8.12 -10.45 -16.85
C ALA A 318 -8.99 -10.19 -15.60
N LEU A 319 -9.43 -11.24 -14.89
CA LEU A 319 -10.15 -11.07 -13.62
C LEU A 319 -9.27 -10.47 -12.52
N THR A 320 -8.00 -10.86 -12.42
CA THR A 320 -7.09 -10.24 -11.44
C THR A 320 -6.81 -8.77 -11.77
N PHE A 321 -6.72 -8.39 -13.05
CA PHE A 321 -6.67 -7.00 -13.49
C PHE A 321 -7.93 -6.23 -13.07
N LEU A 322 -9.12 -6.80 -13.25
CA LEU A 322 -10.39 -6.17 -12.84
C LEU A 322 -10.50 -6.05 -11.32
N ILE A 323 -10.06 -7.07 -10.55
CA ILE A 323 -9.93 -6.96 -9.08
C ILE A 323 -9.01 -5.79 -8.74
N GLY A 324 -7.84 -5.71 -9.38
CA GLY A 324 -6.91 -4.59 -9.23
C GLY A 324 -7.57 -3.25 -9.53
N THR A 325 -8.29 -3.14 -10.63
CA THR A 325 -9.06 -1.93 -10.97
C THR A 325 -10.05 -1.58 -9.86
N GLY A 326 -10.76 -2.57 -9.30
CA GLY A 326 -11.74 -2.37 -8.23
C GLY A 326 -11.13 -1.89 -6.91
N VAL A 327 -9.86 -2.20 -6.62
CA VAL A 327 -9.14 -1.65 -5.46
C VAL A 327 -8.40 -0.34 -5.77
N GLY A 328 -8.43 0.13 -7.02
CA GLY A 328 -7.79 1.37 -7.47
C GLY A 328 -8.48 2.65 -6.98
N TYR A 329 -9.05 2.64 -5.78
CA TYR A 329 -9.37 3.83 -5.00
C TYR A 329 -8.38 4.06 -3.84
N TRP A 330 -7.21 3.40 -3.91
CA TRP A 330 -6.18 3.51 -2.87
C TRP A 330 -5.69 4.95 -2.70
N ALA A 331 -5.43 5.67 -3.80
CA ALA A 331 -5.05 7.08 -3.75
C ALA A 331 -6.13 7.96 -3.10
N LEU A 332 -7.41 7.74 -3.43
CA LEU A 332 -8.52 8.45 -2.82
C LEU A 332 -8.70 8.10 -1.35
N PHE A 333 -8.52 6.83 -0.98
CA PHE A 333 -8.55 6.35 0.39
C PHE A 333 -7.52 7.10 1.26
N VAL A 334 -6.25 7.17 0.82
CA VAL A 334 -5.19 7.91 1.52
C VAL A 334 -5.52 9.40 1.61
N THR A 335 -6.06 9.97 0.54
CA THR A 335 -6.51 11.37 0.51
C THR A 335 -7.61 11.62 1.53
N VAL A 336 -8.67 10.79 1.57
CA VAL A 336 -9.76 10.89 2.54
C VAL A 336 -9.22 10.79 3.96
N ALA A 337 -8.34 9.81 4.24
CA ALA A 337 -7.73 9.67 5.56
C ALA A 337 -7.00 10.94 6.02
N SER A 338 -6.33 11.64 5.11
CA SER A 338 -5.67 12.91 5.42
C SER A 338 -6.63 14.09 5.56
N GLU A 339 -7.70 14.14 4.73
CA GLU A 339 -8.67 15.25 4.68
C GLU A 339 -9.70 15.22 5.84
N GLN A 340 -9.87 14.06 6.50
CA GLN A 340 -10.79 13.94 7.65
C GLN A 340 -10.27 14.58 8.92
N PHE A 341 -8.97 14.87 9.05
CA PHE A 341 -8.35 15.37 10.28
C PHE A 341 -7.74 16.77 10.12
N GLY A 342 -7.78 17.54 11.21
CA GLY A 342 -7.15 18.86 11.30
C GLY A 342 -5.63 18.81 11.16
N THR A 343 -5.02 19.96 10.96
CA THR A 343 -3.58 20.13 10.66
C THR A 343 -2.69 19.47 11.71
N ASP A 344 -3.11 19.46 12.97
CA ASP A 344 -2.37 18.90 14.12
C ASP A 344 -2.37 17.37 14.18
N LEU A 345 -3.35 16.69 13.57
CA LEU A 345 -3.45 15.22 13.54
C LEU A 345 -3.39 14.61 12.13
N ARG A 346 -3.44 15.44 11.08
CA ARG A 346 -3.49 15.00 9.68
C ARG A 346 -2.32 14.12 9.30
N SER A 347 -1.10 14.51 9.66
CA SER A 347 0.11 13.74 9.33
C SER A 347 0.11 12.40 10.04
N THR A 348 -0.28 12.37 11.31
CA THR A 348 -0.41 11.13 12.07
C THR A 348 -1.44 10.20 11.43
N ALA A 349 -2.62 10.72 11.07
CA ALA A 349 -3.66 9.93 10.41
C ALA A 349 -3.21 9.44 9.02
N ALA A 350 -2.64 10.31 8.18
CA ALA A 350 -2.16 9.97 6.84
C ALA A 350 -1.07 8.89 6.84
N ASN A 351 -0.24 8.84 7.90
CA ASN A 351 0.79 7.81 8.06
C ASN A 351 0.23 6.51 8.64
N THR A 352 -0.61 6.60 9.67
CA THR A 352 -1.03 5.42 10.42
C THR A 352 -2.17 4.67 9.74
N VAL A 353 -3.17 5.35 9.17
CA VAL A 353 -4.33 4.70 8.55
C VAL A 353 -3.94 3.71 7.45
N PRO A 354 -3.12 4.04 6.43
CA PRO A 354 -2.72 3.07 5.41
C PRO A 354 -1.96 1.86 5.98
N ASN A 355 -1.11 2.08 6.99
CA ASN A 355 -0.33 0.99 7.60
C ASN A 355 -1.19 0.10 8.50
N PHE A 356 -2.21 0.65 9.18
CA PHE A 356 -3.17 -0.14 9.92
C PHE A 356 -4.04 -1.00 9.00
N VAL A 357 -4.42 -0.48 7.85
CA VAL A 357 -5.14 -1.26 6.83
C VAL A 357 -4.27 -2.38 6.25
N ARG A 358 -2.99 -2.11 6.02
CA ARG A 358 -2.02 -3.16 5.64
C ARG A 358 -1.86 -4.19 6.75
N GLY A 359 -1.73 -3.76 8.00
CA GLY A 359 -1.66 -4.66 9.16
C GLY A 359 -2.93 -5.48 9.38
N ALA A 360 -4.11 -4.96 9.00
CA ALA A 360 -5.37 -5.69 9.06
C ALA A 360 -5.39 -6.96 8.16
N VAL A 361 -4.48 -7.07 7.20
CA VAL A 361 -4.29 -8.30 6.42
C VAL A 361 -3.99 -9.49 7.32
N VAL A 362 -3.30 -9.28 8.45
CA VAL A 362 -2.98 -10.36 9.39
C VAL A 362 -4.24 -11.06 9.91
N PRO A 363 -5.18 -10.39 10.59
CA PRO A 363 -6.43 -11.04 11.01
C PRO A 363 -7.28 -11.49 9.83
N ILE A 364 -7.26 -10.79 8.68
CA ILE A 364 -7.99 -11.18 7.47
C ILE A 364 -7.49 -12.54 6.95
N THR A 365 -6.18 -12.72 6.77
CA THR A 365 -5.60 -13.98 6.28
C THR A 365 -5.71 -15.11 7.28
N LEU A 366 -5.60 -14.83 8.59
CA LEU A 366 -5.81 -15.82 9.64
C LEU A 366 -7.28 -16.28 9.68
N SER A 367 -8.24 -15.36 9.57
CA SER A 367 -9.66 -15.70 9.47
C SER A 367 -9.97 -16.54 8.24
N PHE A 368 -9.40 -16.15 7.08
CA PHE A 368 -9.51 -16.93 5.84
C PHE A 368 -8.95 -18.35 6.02
N ALA A 369 -7.76 -18.49 6.61
CA ALA A 369 -7.15 -19.80 6.84
C ALA A 369 -7.98 -20.66 7.81
N ALA A 370 -8.54 -20.08 8.87
CA ALA A 370 -9.37 -20.78 9.84
C ALA A 370 -10.72 -21.23 9.25
N LEU A 371 -11.29 -20.49 8.31
CA LEU A 371 -12.58 -20.83 7.68
C LEU A 371 -12.44 -21.79 6.50
N THR A 372 -11.29 -21.81 5.83
CA THR A 372 -11.07 -22.65 4.62
C THR A 372 -11.39 -24.15 4.82
N PRO A 373 -11.06 -24.81 5.96
CA PRO A 373 -11.41 -26.21 6.16
C PRO A 373 -12.92 -26.49 6.20
N ARG A 374 -13.75 -25.49 6.55
CA ARG A 374 -15.21 -25.63 6.66
C ARG A 374 -15.95 -25.20 5.39
N TRP A 375 -15.42 -24.20 4.66
CA TRP A 375 -16.14 -23.50 3.60
C TRP A 375 -15.47 -23.55 2.24
N THR A 376 -14.41 -24.31 2.06
CA THR A 376 -13.53 -24.22 0.87
C THR A 376 -12.85 -22.83 0.76
N ALA A 377 -11.89 -22.66 -0.15
CA ALA A 377 -11.22 -21.37 -0.33
C ALA A 377 -12.16 -20.28 -0.87
N PRO A 378 -13.00 -20.51 -1.90
CA PRO A 378 -13.96 -19.50 -2.36
C PRO A 378 -14.99 -19.11 -1.29
N GLY A 379 -15.55 -20.09 -0.58
CA GLY A 379 -16.54 -19.83 0.49
C GLY A 379 -15.95 -19.05 1.66
N ALA A 380 -14.75 -19.43 2.14
CA ALA A 380 -14.06 -18.69 3.20
C ALA A 380 -13.75 -17.25 2.78
N ALA A 381 -13.32 -17.04 1.52
CA ALA A 381 -13.06 -15.71 0.98
C ALA A 381 -14.35 -14.88 0.87
N ALA A 382 -15.46 -15.48 0.45
CA ALA A 382 -16.75 -14.79 0.39
C ALA A 382 -17.21 -14.30 1.79
N TRP A 383 -17.06 -15.12 2.83
CA TRP A 383 -17.36 -14.72 4.21
C TRP A 383 -16.47 -13.59 4.70
N VAL A 384 -15.16 -13.75 4.61
CA VAL A 384 -14.21 -12.72 5.10
C VAL A 384 -14.34 -11.43 4.30
N GLY A 385 -14.45 -11.52 2.97
CA GLY A 385 -14.64 -10.37 2.09
C GLY A 385 -15.97 -9.68 2.33
N GLY A 386 -17.05 -10.45 2.58
CA GLY A 386 -18.37 -9.91 2.94
C GLY A 386 -18.31 -9.09 4.22
N VAL A 387 -17.64 -9.60 5.27
CA VAL A 387 -17.45 -8.84 6.54
C VAL A 387 -16.65 -7.56 6.27
N CYS A 388 -15.53 -7.63 5.55
CA CYS A 388 -14.73 -6.45 5.20
C CYS A 388 -15.57 -5.41 4.44
N MET A 389 -16.39 -5.85 3.48
CA MET A 389 -17.22 -4.96 2.67
C MET A 389 -18.35 -4.31 3.50
N VAL A 390 -19.04 -5.07 4.35
CA VAL A 390 -20.09 -4.52 5.24
C VAL A 390 -19.52 -3.46 6.18
N LEU A 391 -18.38 -3.75 6.81
CA LEU A 391 -17.70 -2.78 7.68
C LEU A 391 -17.28 -1.53 6.91
N ALA A 392 -16.77 -1.69 5.69
CA ALA A 392 -16.35 -0.57 4.84
C ALA A 392 -17.54 0.29 4.38
N LEU A 393 -18.65 -0.31 3.99
CA LEU A 393 -19.87 0.41 3.59
C LEU A 393 -20.49 1.17 4.77
N ALA A 394 -20.56 0.55 5.95
CA ALA A 394 -21.02 1.22 7.18
C ALA A 394 -20.12 2.42 7.53
N ALA A 395 -18.80 2.23 7.44
CA ALA A 395 -17.83 3.30 7.68
C ALA A 395 -17.95 4.43 6.66
N LEU A 396 -18.12 4.10 5.36
CA LEU A 396 -18.30 5.09 4.31
C LEU A 396 -19.60 5.89 4.52
N ALA A 397 -20.67 5.26 5.00
CA ALA A 397 -21.92 5.95 5.35
C ALA A 397 -21.72 6.96 6.48
N TYR A 398 -20.89 6.63 7.48
CA TYR A 398 -20.57 7.51 8.61
C TYR A 398 -19.65 8.67 8.24
N LEU A 399 -18.63 8.45 7.40
CA LEU A 399 -17.67 9.47 7.02
C LEU A 399 -18.33 10.61 6.23
N LYS A 400 -17.97 11.85 6.56
CA LYS A 400 -18.43 13.03 5.83
C LYS A 400 -17.65 13.21 4.52
N GLU A 401 -18.30 13.83 3.52
CA GLU A 401 -17.62 14.21 2.27
C GLU A 401 -16.46 15.16 2.57
N SER A 402 -15.31 14.90 1.94
CA SER A 402 -14.08 15.66 2.15
C SER A 402 -13.65 16.48 0.92
N PHE A 403 -14.32 16.29 -0.23
CA PHE A 403 -14.00 17.02 -1.45
C PHE A 403 -14.19 18.52 -1.26
N GLY A 404 -13.15 19.31 -1.53
CA GLY A 404 -13.18 20.77 -1.44
C GLY A 404 -13.20 21.33 0.00
N LYS A 405 -13.14 20.47 1.03
CA LYS A 405 -13.10 20.93 2.43
C LYS A 405 -11.87 21.80 2.69
N ASP A 406 -12.07 22.88 3.46
CA ASP A 406 -10.93 23.62 3.98
C ASP A 406 -10.18 22.73 4.99
N LEU A 407 -8.88 22.70 4.84
CA LEU A 407 -8.02 21.86 5.66
C LEU A 407 -7.31 22.63 6.77
N ASP A 408 -7.46 23.97 6.82
CA ASP A 408 -6.81 24.81 7.81
C ASP A 408 -7.67 24.92 9.07
N PHE A 409 -7.86 23.75 9.75
CA PHE A 409 -8.52 23.69 11.05
C PHE A 409 -7.71 22.82 12.02
N LEU A 410 -7.89 23.08 13.31
CA LEU A 410 -7.34 22.29 14.41
C LEU A 410 -8.43 21.37 14.99
N GLU A 411 -8.03 20.20 15.46
CA GLU A 411 -8.95 19.33 16.20
C GLU A 411 -9.10 19.81 17.64
N GLU A 412 -10.31 20.20 18.03
CA GLU A 412 -10.67 20.61 19.40
C GLU A 412 -10.58 19.45 20.40
#